data_3c3333b2eab13b47d67a869c966c9a69
#
_entry.id   3c3333b2eab13b47d67a869c966c9a69
#
_cell.length_a   1.000
_cell.length_b   1.000
_cell.length_c   1.000
_cell.angle_alpha   90.00
_cell.angle_beta   90.00
_cell.angle_gamma   90.00
#
_symmetry.space_group_name_H-M   'P 1'
#
loop_
_entity.id
_entity.type
_entity.pdbx_description
1 polymer ?
#
loop_
_entity_poly.entity_id
_entity_poly.type
_entity_poly.pdbx_seq_one_letter_code
_entity_poly.pdbx_strand_id
1 'polypeptide(L)'
;MKKDNFISLLLFTSLIFLYGCKNENFKQKDFAISDRNNVSKIIMKDKSGNSILLKKNNNSWTINNKYKVWQRQIDYTLKVMEDIRIKSSVSEKKIDYVIKNIATTGVKIEIFQDNERIRSYYIGGNTKDYQGTYMMVEGSETAYIMHIPDRNPGILNPKFGIEGTQVNENIWRAPAVIDYSKNDIKKIVCEDIIMPEQSFTVDLENKSLYNFKGQKVVIDKTSFSYWNLAFEDLKCGVYKPNLEKSDFALVKKIHITTKFTTDSLFIYNKTKIQSTKKEFNSSVEYKYSSFNNSDLFIIQNNIFNKVLITLEEFLILNGEKPQSL
;
A
#
# COMPACT_ATOMS: atom_id res chain seq x y z
N MET A 1 10.37 30.95 58.23
CA MET A 1 9.69 30.81 56.93
C MET A 1 10.59 30.39 55.77
N LYS A 2 11.63 29.57 55.97
CA LYS A 2 12.47 29.06 54.87
C LYS A 2 12.65 27.52 54.85
N LYS A 3 12.10 26.79 55.83
CA LYS A 3 12.16 25.30 55.86
C LYS A 3 11.00 24.61 55.18
N ASP A 4 9.83 25.23 55.14
CA ASP A 4 8.60 24.59 54.62
C ASP A 4 8.55 24.52 53.06
N ASN A 5 9.23 25.47 52.39
CA ASN A 5 9.30 25.49 50.93
C ASN A 5 10.27 24.42 50.36
N PHE A 6 11.23 23.93 51.13
CA PHE A 6 12.18 22.93 50.69
C PHE A 6 11.58 21.51 50.73
N ILE A 7 10.73 21.26 51.73
CA ILE A 7 10.02 19.97 51.87
C ILE A 7 8.92 19.81 50.82
N SER A 8 8.24 20.92 50.46
CA SER A 8 7.24 20.93 49.40
C SER A 8 7.87 20.68 48.02
N LEU A 9 9.06 21.21 47.76
CA LEU A 9 9.78 20.99 46.50
C LEU A 9 10.31 19.56 46.37
N LEU A 10 10.77 18.94 47.47
CA LEU A 10 11.20 17.53 47.49
C LEU A 10 10.05 16.54 47.34
N LEU A 11 8.86 16.84 47.86
CA LEU A 11 7.66 16.04 47.64
C LEU A 11 7.14 16.14 46.20
N PHE A 12 7.27 17.29 45.55
CA PHE A 12 6.85 17.47 44.15
C PHE A 12 7.80 16.77 43.15
N THR A 13 9.11 16.75 43.45
CA THR A 13 10.08 15.99 42.60
C THR A 13 9.97 14.47 42.78
N SER A 14 9.55 13.97 43.95
CA SER A 14 9.33 12.54 44.17
C SER A 14 8.05 12.02 43.48
N LEU A 15 7.04 12.89 43.28
CA LEU A 15 5.82 12.52 42.55
C LEU A 15 6.03 12.39 41.03
N ILE A 16 7.03 13.12 40.47
CA ILE A 16 7.35 13.03 39.04
C ILE A 16 8.07 11.72 38.70
N PHE A 17 8.77 11.11 39.65
CA PHE A 17 9.42 9.81 39.43
C PHE A 17 8.48 8.59 39.53
N LEU A 18 7.24 8.75 40.01
CA LEU A 18 6.25 7.69 40.09
C LEU A 18 5.40 7.52 38.79
N TYR A 19 5.54 8.45 37.84
CA TYR A 19 5.07 8.24 36.47
C TYR A 19 6.08 7.47 35.60
N GLY A 20 6.94 6.69 36.24
CA GLY A 20 7.87 5.78 35.59
C GLY A 20 7.11 4.65 34.92
N CYS A 21 7.32 4.50 33.64
CA CYS A 21 7.05 3.38 32.75
C CYS A 21 6.20 2.27 33.37
N LYS A 22 4.92 2.19 33.04
CA LYS A 22 4.16 0.94 33.14
C LYS A 22 4.93 -0.10 32.32
N ASN A 23 5.76 -0.90 32.95
CA ASN A 23 6.30 -2.12 32.36
C ASN A 23 5.09 -3.03 32.11
N GLU A 24 4.54 -2.96 30.91
CA GLU A 24 3.52 -3.90 30.47
C GLU A 24 4.20 -5.25 30.28
N ASN A 25 4.21 -6.06 31.33
CA ASN A 25 4.70 -7.43 31.29
C ASN A 25 3.67 -8.28 30.57
N PHE A 26 3.82 -8.47 29.26
CA PHE A 26 3.04 -9.44 28.50
C PHE A 26 3.32 -10.84 29.01
N LYS A 27 2.27 -11.68 29.15
CA LYS A 27 2.44 -13.09 29.46
C LYS A 27 3.27 -13.75 28.35
N GLN A 28 4.15 -14.67 28.70
CA GLN A 28 5.06 -15.35 27.75
C GLN A 28 4.38 -15.99 26.53
N LYS A 29 3.06 -16.18 26.54
CA LYS A 29 2.27 -16.82 25.47
C LYS A 29 1.25 -15.90 24.84
N ASP A 30 1.32 -14.60 25.06
CA ASP A 30 0.32 -13.62 24.63
C ASP A 30 0.60 -13.12 23.18
N PHE A 31 0.37 -13.99 22.18
CA PHE A 31 0.54 -13.68 20.78
C PHE A 31 -0.75 -13.21 20.10
N ALA A 32 -1.85 -13.95 20.30
CA ALA A 32 -3.13 -13.65 19.64
C ALA A 32 -3.85 -12.45 20.25
N ILE A 33 -4.54 -11.69 19.40
CA ILE A 33 -5.48 -10.66 19.83
C ILE A 33 -6.86 -11.31 20.06
N SER A 34 -7.66 -10.72 20.96
CA SER A 34 -8.99 -11.22 21.27
C SER A 34 -10.06 -10.79 20.27
N ASP A 35 -9.95 -9.55 19.76
CA ASP A 35 -10.89 -8.97 18.80
C ASP A 35 -10.15 -8.01 17.85
N ARG A 36 -10.10 -8.39 16.58
CA ARG A 36 -9.47 -7.61 15.53
C ARG A 36 -10.15 -6.28 15.24
N ASN A 37 -11.44 -6.13 15.53
CA ASN A 37 -12.19 -4.91 15.24
C ASN A 37 -11.75 -3.74 16.13
N ASN A 38 -11.26 -4.05 17.33
CA ASN A 38 -10.81 -3.08 18.31
C ASN A 38 -9.36 -2.61 18.07
N VAL A 39 -8.64 -3.22 17.14
CA VAL A 39 -7.28 -2.77 16.80
C VAL A 39 -7.34 -1.41 16.12
N SER A 40 -6.63 -0.44 16.67
CA SER A 40 -6.58 0.94 16.18
C SER A 40 -5.25 1.31 15.53
N LYS A 41 -4.14 0.65 15.93
CA LYS A 41 -2.80 0.95 15.46
C LYS A 41 -1.90 -0.29 15.51
N ILE A 42 -1.03 -0.43 14.51
CA ILE A 42 0.02 -1.46 14.46
C ILE A 42 1.32 -0.76 14.08
N ILE A 43 2.38 -1.04 14.82
CA ILE A 43 3.73 -0.57 14.51
C ILE A 43 4.59 -1.79 14.21
N MET A 44 5.32 -1.77 13.11
CA MET A 44 6.28 -2.80 12.74
C MET A 44 7.65 -2.17 12.55
N LYS A 45 8.70 -2.80 13.09
CA LYS A 45 10.08 -2.31 12.98
C LYS A 45 11.02 -3.49 12.70
N ASP A 46 11.82 -3.38 11.66
CA ASP A 46 12.89 -4.35 11.39
C ASP A 46 14.24 -3.90 11.96
N LYS A 47 15.24 -4.76 11.82
CA LYS A 47 16.60 -4.49 12.33
C LYS A 47 17.44 -3.63 11.38
N SER A 48 16.97 -3.38 10.16
CA SER A 48 17.59 -2.48 9.18
C SER A 48 17.17 -1.02 9.35
N GLY A 49 16.29 -0.72 10.33
CA GLY A 49 15.79 0.62 10.61
C GLY A 49 14.51 1.00 9.88
N ASN A 50 13.95 0.12 9.05
CA ASN A 50 12.65 0.39 8.44
C ASN A 50 11.53 0.27 9.48
N SER A 51 10.54 1.15 9.36
CA SER A 51 9.38 1.19 10.24
C SER A 51 8.10 1.42 9.45
N ILE A 52 7.05 0.72 9.83
CA ILE A 52 5.70 0.88 9.29
C ILE A 52 4.75 1.22 10.45
N LEU A 53 4.00 2.29 10.27
CA LEU A 53 2.89 2.67 11.13
C LEU A 53 1.57 2.49 10.37
N LEU A 54 0.78 1.50 10.76
CA LEU A 54 -0.60 1.34 10.30
C LEU A 54 -1.53 1.96 11.34
N LYS A 55 -2.37 2.90 10.94
CA LYS A 55 -3.30 3.60 11.83
C LYS A 55 -4.71 3.60 11.25
N LYS A 56 -5.68 3.22 12.08
CA LYS A 56 -7.10 3.27 11.75
C LYS A 56 -7.64 4.68 11.99
N ASN A 57 -8.27 5.26 10.96
CA ASN A 57 -8.94 6.55 11.03
C ASN A 57 -10.39 6.32 10.61
N ASN A 58 -11.32 6.36 11.56
CA ASN A 58 -12.71 5.96 11.35
C ASN A 58 -12.79 4.54 10.72
N ASN A 59 -13.27 4.43 9.48
CA ASN A 59 -13.43 3.16 8.77
C ASN A 59 -12.31 2.83 7.79
N SER A 60 -11.22 3.61 7.76
CA SER A 60 -10.11 3.39 6.83
C SER A 60 -8.77 3.30 7.56
N TRP A 61 -7.81 2.62 6.94
CA TRP A 61 -6.46 2.51 7.45
C TRP A 61 -5.49 3.33 6.61
N THR A 62 -4.53 3.97 7.29
CA THR A 62 -3.42 4.70 6.65
C THR A 62 -2.09 4.07 7.03
N ILE A 63 -1.12 4.11 6.11
CA ILE A 63 0.26 3.72 6.37
C ILE A 63 1.14 4.97 6.40
N ASN A 64 1.95 5.08 7.46
CA ASN A 64 2.90 6.17 7.72
C ASN A 64 2.25 7.56 7.64
N ASN A 65 0.93 7.66 7.95
CA ASN A 65 0.09 8.86 7.80
C ASN A 65 0.10 9.46 6.37
N LYS A 66 0.53 8.70 5.37
CA LYS A 66 0.74 9.20 4.00
C LYS A 66 -0.14 8.50 2.97
N TYR A 67 -0.24 7.18 3.01
CA TYR A 67 -0.94 6.41 1.99
C TYR A 67 -2.13 5.66 2.56
N LYS A 68 -3.14 5.40 1.73
CA LYS A 68 -4.24 4.50 2.05
C LYS A 68 -3.73 3.06 2.09
N VAL A 69 -4.13 2.31 3.10
CA VAL A 69 -3.80 0.88 3.21
C VAL A 69 -4.75 0.06 2.34
N TRP A 70 -4.22 -0.99 1.72
CA TRP A 70 -5.03 -1.97 1.02
C TRP A 70 -5.91 -2.73 2.02
N GLN A 71 -7.21 -2.48 1.96
CA GLN A 71 -8.19 -3.01 2.94
C GLN A 71 -8.10 -4.54 3.05
N ARG A 72 -8.01 -5.24 1.92
CA ARG A 72 -7.88 -6.71 1.91
C ARG A 72 -6.63 -7.20 2.65
N GLN A 73 -5.51 -6.47 2.56
CA GLN A 73 -4.26 -6.84 3.24
C GLN A 73 -4.38 -6.66 4.74
N ILE A 74 -4.92 -5.52 5.20
CA ILE A 74 -5.07 -5.28 6.63
C ILE A 74 -6.08 -6.24 7.27
N ASP A 75 -7.23 -6.48 6.63
CA ASP A 75 -8.24 -7.41 7.14
C ASP A 75 -7.67 -8.83 7.26
N TYR A 76 -6.89 -9.26 6.27
CA TYR A 76 -6.20 -10.53 6.30
C TYR A 76 -5.19 -10.62 7.45
N THR A 77 -4.36 -9.61 7.63
CA THR A 77 -3.34 -9.58 8.69
C THR A 77 -3.98 -9.55 10.09
N LEU A 78 -5.02 -8.75 10.26
CA LEU A 78 -5.78 -8.71 11.53
C LEU A 78 -6.40 -10.09 11.84
N LYS A 79 -6.93 -10.77 10.82
CA LYS A 79 -7.43 -12.15 10.98
C LYS A 79 -6.32 -13.12 11.36
N VAL A 80 -5.12 -12.98 10.79
CA VAL A 80 -3.94 -13.76 11.17
C VAL A 80 -3.56 -13.51 12.63
N MET A 81 -3.55 -12.24 13.08
CA MET A 81 -3.25 -11.87 14.46
C MET A 81 -4.26 -12.49 15.48
N GLU A 82 -5.49 -12.67 15.06
CA GLU A 82 -6.54 -13.31 15.86
C GLU A 82 -6.40 -14.84 15.86
N ASP A 83 -6.04 -15.45 14.72
CA ASP A 83 -5.98 -16.90 14.52
C ASP A 83 -4.66 -17.56 14.91
N ILE A 84 -3.61 -16.79 15.15
CA ILE A 84 -2.26 -17.31 15.44
C ILE A 84 -2.26 -18.14 16.72
N ARG A 85 -1.63 -19.32 16.68
CA ARG A 85 -1.51 -20.25 17.82
C ARG A 85 -0.11 -20.79 17.97
N ILE A 86 0.23 -21.19 19.19
CA ILE A 86 1.46 -21.93 19.47
C ILE A 86 1.31 -23.33 18.89
N LYS A 87 2.21 -23.72 17.98
CA LYS A 87 2.34 -25.08 17.48
C LYS A 87 3.12 -25.94 18.46
N SER A 88 4.28 -25.43 18.90
CA SER A 88 5.14 -26.10 19.88
C SER A 88 6.15 -25.13 20.49
N SER A 89 6.76 -25.52 21.59
CA SER A 89 7.96 -24.87 22.10
C SER A 89 9.15 -25.17 21.20
N VAL A 90 10.15 -24.27 21.21
CA VAL A 90 11.46 -24.53 20.59
C VAL A 90 12.22 -25.50 21.49
N SER A 91 12.89 -26.48 20.90
CA SER A 91 13.67 -27.44 21.67
C SER A 91 14.84 -26.75 22.38
N GLU A 92 15.21 -27.25 23.58
CA GLU A 92 16.32 -26.73 24.40
C GLU A 92 17.62 -26.60 23.60
N LYS A 93 17.92 -27.56 22.74
CA LYS A 93 19.14 -27.56 21.90
C LYS A 93 19.16 -26.43 20.86
N LYS A 94 18.01 -25.80 20.55
CA LYS A 94 17.89 -24.78 19.52
C LYS A 94 17.48 -23.41 20.07
N ILE A 95 17.06 -23.32 21.33
CA ILE A 95 16.44 -22.10 21.86
C ILE A 95 17.41 -20.90 21.77
N ASP A 96 18.65 -21.05 22.19
CA ASP A 96 19.66 -20.00 22.16
C ASP A 96 19.92 -19.50 20.73
N TYR A 97 20.02 -20.41 19.77
CA TYR A 97 20.18 -20.07 18.36
C TYR A 97 18.97 -19.29 17.83
N VAL A 98 17.76 -19.73 18.17
CA VAL A 98 16.51 -19.08 17.73
C VAL A 98 16.38 -17.68 18.34
N ILE A 99 16.64 -17.53 19.64
CA ILE A 99 16.60 -16.23 20.32
C ILE A 99 17.62 -15.27 19.70
N LYS A 100 18.87 -15.72 19.51
CA LYS A 100 19.91 -14.92 18.85
C LYS A 100 19.51 -14.49 17.45
N ASN A 101 18.89 -15.38 16.68
CA ASN A 101 18.41 -15.08 15.33
C ASN A 101 17.28 -14.03 15.38
N ILE A 102 16.28 -14.19 16.24
CA ILE A 102 15.20 -13.21 16.45
C ILE A 102 15.78 -11.86 16.88
N ALA A 103 16.77 -11.83 17.77
CA ALA A 103 17.41 -10.61 18.23
C ALA A 103 18.12 -9.84 17.10
N THR A 104 18.67 -10.55 16.09
CA THR A 104 19.45 -9.97 15.00
C THR A 104 18.62 -9.67 13.74
N THR A 105 17.60 -10.47 13.45
CA THR A 105 16.83 -10.38 12.19
C THR A 105 15.32 -10.27 12.39
N GLY A 106 14.83 -10.42 13.62
CA GLY A 106 13.39 -10.42 13.91
C GLY A 106 12.74 -9.06 13.70
N VAL A 107 11.52 -9.09 13.20
CA VAL A 107 10.67 -7.89 13.06
C VAL A 107 9.83 -7.73 14.32
N LYS A 108 9.92 -6.57 14.97
CA LYS A 108 9.09 -6.22 16.12
C LYS A 108 7.71 -5.77 15.65
N ILE A 109 6.67 -6.33 16.26
CA ILE A 109 5.27 -5.94 16.05
C ILE A 109 4.68 -5.46 17.37
N GLU A 110 4.11 -4.26 17.36
CA GLU A 110 3.38 -3.69 18.48
C GLU A 110 1.94 -3.40 18.05
N ILE A 111 0.97 -3.91 18.79
CA ILE A 111 -0.46 -3.83 18.46
C ILE A 111 -1.15 -3.02 19.55
N PHE A 112 -1.99 -2.08 19.14
CA PHE A 112 -2.68 -1.15 20.04
C PHE A 112 -4.19 -1.22 19.83
N GLN A 113 -4.91 -1.12 20.94
CA GLN A 113 -6.31 -0.82 21.01
C GLN A 113 -6.42 0.58 21.63
N ASP A 114 -7.03 1.52 20.92
CA ASP A 114 -6.99 2.93 21.26
C ASP A 114 -5.54 3.42 21.48
N ASN A 115 -5.17 3.81 22.70
CA ASN A 115 -3.81 4.22 23.04
C ASN A 115 -3.06 3.16 23.87
N GLU A 116 -3.70 2.04 24.21
CA GLU A 116 -3.10 0.98 24.99
C GLU A 116 -2.42 -0.05 24.09
N ARG A 117 -1.17 -0.42 24.43
CA ARG A 117 -0.43 -1.47 23.73
C ARG A 117 -0.87 -2.83 24.28
N ILE A 118 -1.68 -3.56 23.50
CA ILE A 118 -2.25 -4.85 23.92
C ILE A 118 -1.34 -6.03 23.62
N ARG A 119 -0.43 -5.93 22.63
CA ARG A 119 0.52 -6.99 22.26
C ARG A 119 1.84 -6.40 21.80
N SER A 120 2.93 -7.09 22.12
CA SER A 120 4.25 -6.81 21.58
C SER A 120 5.06 -8.09 21.47
N TYR A 121 5.55 -8.40 20.27
CA TYR A 121 6.32 -9.59 20.00
C TYR A 121 7.23 -9.41 18.78
N TYR A 122 8.16 -10.33 18.62
CA TYR A 122 9.08 -10.42 17.49
C TYR A 122 8.69 -11.59 16.59
N ILE A 123 8.67 -11.37 15.29
CA ILE A 123 8.54 -12.39 14.25
C ILE A 123 9.94 -12.68 13.71
N GLY A 124 10.40 -13.90 13.85
CA GLY A 124 11.70 -14.38 13.38
C GLY A 124 11.61 -15.15 12.06
N GLY A 125 12.57 -16.03 11.84
CA GLY A 125 12.64 -16.91 10.67
C GLY A 125 11.61 -18.04 10.70
N ASN A 126 11.47 -18.72 9.57
CA ASN A 126 10.62 -19.89 9.43
C ASN A 126 11.31 -21.17 9.89
N THR A 127 10.53 -22.19 10.26
CA THR A 127 11.04 -23.53 10.45
C THR A 127 11.53 -24.14 9.13
N LYS A 128 12.47 -25.09 9.17
CA LYS A 128 13.04 -25.70 7.95
C LYS A 128 12.01 -26.41 7.07
N ASP A 129 10.94 -26.91 7.68
CA ASP A 129 9.84 -27.59 7.01
C ASP A 129 8.73 -26.64 6.55
N TYR A 130 8.91 -25.33 6.74
CA TYR A 130 7.91 -24.27 6.43
C TYR A 130 6.56 -24.46 7.14
N GLN A 131 6.50 -25.22 8.23
CA GLN A 131 5.28 -25.51 8.99
C GLN A 131 5.05 -24.56 10.15
N GLY A 132 5.90 -23.57 10.33
CA GLY A 132 5.77 -22.55 11.37
C GLY A 132 6.80 -21.45 11.27
N THR A 133 6.62 -20.43 12.09
CA THR A 133 7.50 -19.27 12.21
C THR A 133 7.92 -19.13 13.67
N TYR A 134 9.20 -18.90 13.92
CA TYR A 134 9.67 -18.61 15.27
C TYR A 134 9.23 -17.23 15.72
N MET A 135 8.62 -17.15 16.90
CA MET A 135 8.20 -15.89 17.49
C MET A 135 8.52 -15.85 18.98
N MET A 136 8.69 -14.64 19.50
CA MET A 136 9.00 -14.38 20.90
C MET A 136 8.24 -13.15 21.38
N VAL A 137 7.56 -13.23 22.52
CA VAL A 137 6.93 -12.07 23.17
C VAL A 137 8.03 -11.14 23.70
N GLU A 138 7.80 -9.82 23.61
CA GLU A 138 8.73 -8.83 24.16
C GLU A 138 8.96 -9.06 25.66
N GLY A 139 10.23 -9.08 26.09
CA GLY A 139 10.62 -9.32 27.47
C GLY A 139 10.57 -10.80 27.90
N SER A 140 10.25 -11.74 26.99
CA SER A 140 10.30 -13.17 27.25
C SER A 140 11.71 -13.73 27.00
N GLU A 141 12.08 -14.73 27.77
CA GLU A 141 13.28 -15.53 27.55
C GLU A 141 13.01 -16.80 26.71
N THR A 142 11.77 -16.96 26.23
CA THR A 142 11.32 -18.17 25.54
C THR A 142 10.74 -17.83 24.17
N ALA A 143 11.13 -18.60 23.16
CA ALA A 143 10.57 -18.54 21.80
C ALA A 143 9.69 -19.76 21.53
N TYR A 144 8.73 -19.56 20.63
CA TYR A 144 7.77 -20.58 20.22
C TYR A 144 7.74 -20.72 18.70
N ILE A 145 7.34 -21.88 18.22
CA ILE A 145 6.95 -22.10 16.84
C ILE A 145 5.47 -21.78 16.73
N MET A 146 5.15 -20.77 15.92
CA MET A 146 3.79 -20.28 15.73
C MET A 146 3.26 -20.68 14.36
N HIS A 147 1.95 -20.90 14.27
CA HIS A 147 1.25 -21.22 13.05
C HIS A 147 -0.18 -20.70 13.08
N ILE A 148 -0.90 -20.83 11.97
CA ILE A 148 -2.36 -20.75 11.93
C ILE A 148 -2.86 -22.19 11.75
N PRO A 149 -3.69 -22.72 12.65
CA PRO A 149 -4.29 -24.04 12.48
C PRO A 149 -4.96 -24.21 11.11
N ASP A 150 -4.91 -25.40 10.57
CA ASP A 150 -5.57 -25.80 9.32
C ASP A 150 -5.13 -25.01 8.07
N ARG A 151 -3.99 -24.26 8.15
CA ARG A 151 -3.42 -23.53 7.02
C ARG A 151 -1.99 -24.01 6.73
N ASN A 152 -1.76 -24.41 5.49
CA ASN A 152 -0.46 -24.82 4.97
C ASN A 152 -0.08 -23.91 3.77
N PRO A 153 1.14 -23.33 3.70
CA PRO A 153 2.24 -23.44 4.66
C PRO A 153 1.99 -22.62 5.91
N GLY A 154 2.59 -23.05 7.04
CA GLY A 154 2.49 -22.43 8.36
C GLY A 154 3.32 -21.15 8.56
N ILE A 155 3.96 -20.64 7.51
CA ILE A 155 4.79 -19.43 7.60
C ILE A 155 3.95 -18.16 7.77
N LEU A 156 4.42 -17.27 8.63
CA LEU A 156 3.68 -16.05 9.01
C LEU A 156 4.25 -14.76 8.39
N ASN A 157 5.55 -14.70 8.08
CA ASN A 157 6.21 -13.49 7.58
C ASN A 157 5.45 -12.79 6.44
N PRO A 158 5.08 -13.46 5.32
CA PRO A 158 4.36 -12.79 4.23
C PRO A 158 2.96 -12.30 4.65
N LYS A 159 2.35 -12.98 5.64
CA LYS A 159 1.03 -12.62 6.17
C LYS A 159 1.05 -11.32 6.96
N PHE A 160 2.23 -10.95 7.47
CA PHE A 160 2.52 -9.67 8.14
C PHE A 160 3.19 -8.64 7.22
N GLY A 161 3.25 -8.89 5.91
CA GLY A 161 3.92 -7.98 4.98
C GLY A 161 5.43 -7.88 5.20
N ILE A 162 6.04 -8.98 5.67
CA ILE A 162 7.49 -9.08 5.88
C ILE A 162 8.09 -9.85 4.70
N GLU A 163 9.03 -9.24 4.00
CA GLU A 163 9.82 -9.85 2.94
C GLU A 163 11.23 -10.16 3.45
N GLY A 164 11.56 -11.44 3.51
CA GLY A 164 12.81 -11.87 4.15
C GLY A 164 12.81 -11.49 5.65
N THR A 165 13.60 -10.47 6.00
CA THR A 165 13.73 -9.94 7.37
C THR A 165 13.31 -8.47 7.47
N GLN A 166 12.72 -7.91 6.41
CA GLN A 166 12.39 -6.49 6.31
C GLN A 166 10.91 -6.25 6.15
N VAL A 167 10.43 -5.14 6.71
CA VAL A 167 9.08 -4.63 6.46
C VAL A 167 9.06 -3.88 5.14
N ASN A 168 8.02 -4.10 4.33
CA ASN A 168 7.86 -3.46 3.04
C ASN A 168 6.55 -2.67 2.98
N GLU A 169 6.66 -1.33 2.92
CA GLU A 169 5.51 -0.42 2.83
C GLU A 169 4.62 -0.73 1.63
N ASN A 170 5.21 -1.11 0.49
CA ASN A 170 4.48 -1.29 -0.76
C ASN A 170 3.47 -2.45 -0.72
N ILE A 171 3.67 -3.43 0.17
CA ILE A 171 2.72 -4.54 0.36
C ILE A 171 1.40 -4.03 0.96
N TRP A 172 1.49 -2.95 1.74
CA TRP A 172 0.36 -2.40 2.47
C TRP A 172 -0.40 -1.31 1.70
N ARG A 173 0.23 -0.67 0.71
CA ARG A 173 -0.39 0.41 -0.05
C ARG A 173 -1.56 -0.11 -0.87
N ALA A 174 -2.66 0.64 -0.87
CA ALA A 174 -3.81 0.31 -1.70
C ALA A 174 -3.41 0.33 -3.20
N PRO A 175 -3.70 -0.73 -3.95
CA PRO A 175 -3.36 -0.78 -5.38
C PRO A 175 -4.31 0.05 -6.26
N ALA A 176 -5.46 0.49 -5.71
CA ALA A 176 -6.42 1.30 -6.44
C ALA A 176 -5.82 2.68 -6.72
N VAL A 177 -5.63 3.00 -8.01
CA VAL A 177 -5.13 4.28 -8.49
C VAL A 177 -6.30 5.18 -8.85
N ILE A 178 -7.27 4.63 -9.57
CA ILE A 178 -8.49 5.31 -10.02
C ILE A 178 -9.67 4.47 -9.57
N ASP A 179 -10.60 5.08 -8.86
CA ASP A 179 -11.80 4.45 -8.31
C ASP A 179 -12.92 5.49 -8.28
N TYR A 180 -13.39 5.87 -9.46
CA TYR A 180 -14.47 6.83 -9.60
C TYR A 180 -15.78 6.14 -9.93
N SER A 181 -16.86 6.55 -9.26
CA SER A 181 -18.18 6.24 -9.79
C SER A 181 -18.37 6.93 -11.15
N LYS A 182 -18.88 6.19 -12.13
CA LYS A 182 -19.14 6.74 -13.48
C LYS A 182 -19.93 8.05 -13.50
N ASN A 183 -20.80 8.25 -12.51
CA ASN A 183 -21.65 9.43 -12.39
C ASN A 183 -20.93 10.65 -11.81
N ASP A 184 -19.71 10.48 -11.30
CA ASP A 184 -18.94 11.58 -10.71
C ASP A 184 -18.00 12.23 -11.71
N ILE A 185 -17.65 11.54 -12.80
CA ILE A 185 -16.74 12.06 -13.83
C ILE A 185 -17.52 13.02 -14.73
N LYS A 186 -17.00 14.24 -14.85
CA LYS A 186 -17.57 15.30 -15.69
C LYS A 186 -16.82 15.45 -17.02
N LYS A 187 -15.49 15.38 -16.96
CA LYS A 187 -14.64 15.65 -18.11
C LYS A 187 -13.37 14.80 -18.03
N ILE A 188 -12.93 14.31 -19.18
CA ILE A 188 -11.65 13.59 -19.32
C ILE A 188 -10.88 14.23 -20.48
N VAL A 189 -9.62 14.59 -20.23
CA VAL A 189 -8.70 15.12 -21.23
C VAL A 189 -7.58 14.10 -21.41
N CYS A 190 -7.42 13.58 -22.61
CA CYS A 190 -6.33 12.68 -23.00
C CYS A 190 -5.32 13.46 -23.84
N GLU A 191 -4.12 13.70 -23.30
CA GLU A 191 -3.02 14.32 -24.03
C GLU A 191 -2.04 13.24 -24.45
N ASP A 192 -1.91 12.98 -25.74
CA ASP A 192 -0.86 12.14 -26.29
C ASP A 192 0.38 13.00 -26.60
N ILE A 193 1.51 12.70 -25.95
CA ILE A 193 2.74 13.49 -26.09
C ILE A 193 3.52 13.08 -27.33
N ILE A 194 3.35 11.83 -27.77
CA ILE A 194 4.06 11.28 -28.95
C ILE A 194 3.30 11.62 -30.24
N MET A 195 1.99 11.55 -30.21
CA MET A 195 1.10 11.88 -31.34
C MET A 195 0.06 12.91 -30.89
N PRO A 196 0.43 14.20 -30.83
CA PRO A 196 -0.47 15.24 -30.28
C PRO A 196 -1.82 15.31 -30.98
N GLU A 197 -1.89 14.98 -32.29
CA GLU A 197 -3.13 14.91 -33.08
C GLU A 197 -4.10 13.84 -32.59
N GLN A 198 -3.63 12.84 -31.85
CA GLN A 198 -4.44 11.81 -31.20
C GLN A 198 -4.98 12.22 -29.82
N SER A 199 -4.67 13.44 -29.38
CA SER A 199 -5.21 13.98 -28.14
C SER A 199 -6.68 14.36 -28.30
N PHE A 200 -7.47 14.19 -27.24
CA PHE A 200 -8.90 14.50 -27.28
C PHE A 200 -9.45 14.83 -25.89
N THR A 201 -10.61 15.45 -25.89
CA THR A 201 -11.37 15.76 -24.68
C THR A 201 -12.77 15.21 -24.77
N VAL A 202 -13.18 14.47 -23.76
CA VAL A 202 -14.56 14.01 -23.57
C VAL A 202 -15.21 14.84 -22.47
N ASP A 203 -16.23 15.58 -22.82
CA ASP A 203 -17.10 16.31 -21.89
C ASP A 203 -18.38 15.50 -21.69
N LEU A 204 -18.45 14.83 -20.52
CA LEU A 204 -19.56 13.94 -20.18
C LEU A 204 -20.82 14.70 -19.76
N GLU A 205 -20.68 15.93 -19.23
CA GLU A 205 -21.82 16.78 -18.88
C GLU A 205 -22.55 17.25 -20.14
N ASN A 206 -21.78 17.72 -21.12
CA ASN A 206 -22.34 18.26 -22.37
C ASN A 206 -22.44 17.22 -23.50
N LYS A 207 -22.07 15.96 -23.22
CA LYS A 207 -22.01 14.87 -24.19
C LYS A 207 -21.32 15.29 -25.48
N SER A 208 -20.10 15.79 -25.35
CA SER A 208 -19.33 16.38 -26.45
C SER A 208 -17.90 15.83 -26.48
N LEU A 209 -17.42 15.58 -27.70
CA LEU A 209 -16.03 15.19 -27.98
C LEU A 209 -15.33 16.35 -28.70
N TYR A 210 -14.06 16.61 -28.31
CA TYR A 210 -13.25 17.63 -28.96
C TYR A 210 -11.90 17.00 -29.33
N ASN A 211 -11.40 17.35 -30.53
CA ASN A 211 -10.05 16.96 -30.97
C ASN A 211 -8.98 17.84 -30.30
N PHE A 212 -7.70 17.59 -30.64
CA PHE A 212 -6.56 18.33 -30.10
C PHE A 212 -6.57 19.84 -30.39
N LYS A 213 -7.26 20.28 -31.46
CA LYS A 213 -7.46 21.70 -31.82
C LYS A 213 -8.62 22.33 -31.05
N GLY A 214 -9.32 21.60 -30.19
CA GLY A 214 -10.51 22.04 -29.50
C GLY A 214 -11.77 22.10 -30.38
N GLN A 215 -11.74 21.53 -31.57
CA GLN A 215 -12.84 21.45 -32.47
C GLN A 215 -13.78 20.30 -32.08
N LYS A 216 -15.09 20.56 -32.10
CA LYS A 216 -16.10 19.55 -31.77
C LYS A 216 -16.14 18.46 -32.84
N VAL A 217 -16.01 17.21 -32.41
CA VAL A 217 -16.16 16.03 -33.24
C VAL A 217 -17.59 15.52 -33.10
N VAL A 218 -18.25 15.29 -34.25
CA VAL A 218 -19.64 14.79 -34.26
C VAL A 218 -19.59 13.25 -34.07
N ILE A 219 -20.21 12.74 -33.02
CA ILE A 219 -20.35 11.31 -32.74
C ILE A 219 -21.76 11.03 -32.23
N ASP A 220 -22.19 9.76 -32.30
CA ASP A 220 -23.45 9.35 -31.70
C ASP A 220 -23.41 9.50 -30.16
N LYS A 221 -24.40 10.19 -29.62
CA LYS A 221 -24.50 10.52 -28.20
C LYS A 221 -24.63 9.33 -27.27
N THR A 222 -25.03 8.15 -27.78
CA THR A 222 -25.16 6.93 -26.98
C THR A 222 -23.80 6.35 -26.56
N SER A 223 -22.75 6.71 -27.23
CA SER A 223 -21.42 6.15 -27.11
C SER A 223 -20.58 6.64 -25.93
N PHE A 224 -20.94 7.78 -25.35
CA PHE A 224 -20.18 8.38 -24.22
C PHE A 224 -20.26 7.58 -22.91
N SER A 225 -21.34 6.80 -22.75
CA SER A 225 -21.64 6.19 -21.45
C SER A 225 -20.84 4.93 -21.11
N TYR A 226 -20.12 4.36 -22.08
CA TYR A 226 -19.39 3.11 -21.87
C TYR A 226 -17.92 3.31 -21.54
N TRP A 227 -17.29 4.36 -22.09
CA TRP A 227 -15.86 4.58 -21.86
C TRP A 227 -15.55 5.09 -20.43
N ASN A 228 -16.43 5.90 -19.82
CA ASN A 228 -16.25 6.35 -18.45
C ASN A 228 -16.26 5.18 -17.43
N LEU A 229 -16.93 4.07 -17.74
CA LEU A 229 -16.85 2.85 -16.93
C LEU A 229 -15.42 2.27 -16.86
N ALA A 230 -14.60 2.56 -17.86
CA ALA A 230 -13.20 2.12 -17.85
C ALA A 230 -12.38 2.76 -16.71
N PHE A 231 -12.84 3.86 -16.12
CA PHE A 231 -12.19 4.55 -15.00
C PHE A 231 -12.69 4.09 -13.62
N GLU A 232 -13.55 3.10 -13.56
CA GLU A 232 -13.90 2.43 -12.32
C GLU A 232 -12.85 1.36 -11.98
N ASP A 233 -12.37 1.35 -10.73
CA ASP A 233 -11.50 0.31 -10.16
C ASP A 233 -10.23 -0.02 -10.98
N LEU A 234 -9.47 1.00 -11.41
CA LEU A 234 -8.16 0.81 -12.02
C LEU A 234 -7.08 0.59 -10.95
N LYS A 235 -6.47 -0.59 -10.97
CA LYS A 235 -5.46 -0.99 -10.00
C LYS A 235 -4.07 -0.99 -10.63
N CYS A 236 -3.09 -0.42 -9.91
CA CYS A 236 -1.68 -0.57 -10.28
C CYS A 236 -1.14 -1.95 -9.88
N GLY A 237 0.00 -2.32 -10.44
CA GLY A 237 0.77 -3.49 -10.01
C GLY A 237 1.57 -3.19 -8.75
N VAL A 238 2.81 -2.71 -8.93
CA VAL A 238 3.77 -2.49 -7.84
C VAL A 238 4.24 -1.05 -7.83
N TYR A 239 4.26 -0.42 -6.66
CA TYR A 239 4.88 0.90 -6.48
C TYR A 239 6.40 0.82 -6.60
N LYS A 240 7.00 1.84 -7.21
CA LYS A 240 8.43 1.98 -7.49
C LYS A 240 8.99 3.30 -6.92
N PRO A 241 8.98 3.49 -5.59
CA PRO A 241 9.36 4.77 -4.97
C PRO A 241 10.83 5.15 -5.21
N ASN A 242 11.68 4.18 -5.54
CA ASN A 242 13.11 4.40 -5.78
C ASN A 242 13.44 4.75 -7.24
N LEU A 243 12.45 4.93 -8.10
CA LEU A 243 12.64 5.35 -9.49
C LEU A 243 12.28 6.82 -9.64
N GLU A 244 13.15 7.56 -10.33
CA GLU A 244 12.94 8.96 -10.66
C GLU A 244 12.13 9.10 -11.96
N LYS A 245 11.10 9.94 -11.97
CA LYS A 245 10.24 10.17 -13.15
C LYS A 245 11.04 10.76 -14.32
N SER A 246 12.03 11.59 -14.03
CA SER A 246 12.92 12.20 -15.02
C SER A 246 13.74 11.18 -15.82
N ASP A 247 13.88 9.95 -15.32
CA ASP A 247 14.58 8.89 -16.03
C ASP A 247 13.78 8.31 -17.21
N PHE A 248 12.48 8.61 -17.29
CA PHE A 248 11.54 7.98 -18.23
C PHE A 248 10.82 9.01 -19.09
N ALA A 249 10.67 8.71 -20.39
CA ALA A 249 9.92 9.57 -21.30
C ALA A 249 8.44 9.54 -20.96
N LEU A 250 7.84 10.71 -20.72
CA LEU A 250 6.41 10.89 -20.60
C LEU A 250 5.78 10.70 -21.99
N VAL A 251 4.75 9.84 -22.08
CA VAL A 251 4.12 9.49 -23.36
C VAL A 251 2.64 9.90 -23.42
N LYS A 252 1.97 9.94 -22.28
CA LYS A 252 0.55 10.33 -22.23
C LYS A 252 0.20 10.95 -20.90
N LYS A 253 -0.78 11.90 -20.88
CA LYS A 253 -1.42 12.40 -19.68
C LYS A 253 -2.93 12.22 -19.81
N ILE A 254 -3.56 11.86 -18.70
CA ILE A 254 -5.03 11.81 -18.61
C ILE A 254 -5.45 12.65 -17.42
N HIS A 255 -6.21 13.72 -17.68
CA HIS A 255 -6.80 14.56 -16.65
C HIS A 255 -8.27 14.20 -16.49
N ILE A 256 -8.67 13.90 -15.26
CA ILE A 256 -10.02 13.45 -14.91
C ILE A 256 -10.63 14.48 -13.98
N THR A 257 -11.62 15.20 -14.46
CA THR A 257 -12.38 16.17 -13.66
C THR A 257 -13.66 15.52 -13.17
N THR A 258 -13.82 15.48 -11.85
CA THR A 258 -15.03 15.02 -11.18
C THR A 258 -15.83 16.20 -10.65
N LYS A 259 -16.93 15.94 -9.93
CA LYS A 259 -17.66 16.97 -9.17
C LYS A 259 -16.82 17.63 -8.07
N PHE A 260 -15.76 16.97 -7.60
CA PHE A 260 -15.02 17.36 -6.39
C PHE A 260 -13.55 17.67 -6.65
N THR A 261 -12.93 17.00 -7.61
CA THR A 261 -11.49 17.05 -7.85
C THR A 261 -11.16 17.05 -9.33
N THR A 262 -9.94 17.51 -9.64
CA THR A 262 -9.29 17.23 -10.93
C THR A 262 -8.01 16.48 -10.66
N ASP A 263 -7.96 15.24 -11.11
CA ASP A 263 -6.86 14.32 -10.90
C ASP A 263 -6.12 14.07 -12.22
N SER A 264 -4.86 13.68 -12.13
CA SER A 264 -3.99 13.50 -13.30
C SER A 264 -3.22 12.18 -13.23
N LEU A 265 -3.33 11.41 -14.29
CA LEU A 265 -2.55 10.18 -14.52
C LEU A 265 -1.48 10.46 -15.58
N PHE A 266 -0.22 10.28 -15.22
CA PHE A 266 0.94 10.45 -16.09
C PHE A 266 1.48 9.09 -16.48
N ILE A 267 1.69 8.84 -17.77
CA ILE A 267 2.15 7.57 -18.32
C ILE A 267 3.54 7.76 -18.90
N TYR A 268 4.47 6.89 -18.52
CA TYR A 268 5.87 6.92 -18.93
C TYR A 268 6.24 5.63 -19.63
N ASN A 269 7.20 5.72 -20.57
CA ASN A 269 7.83 4.54 -21.13
C ASN A 269 8.57 3.74 -20.04
N LYS A 270 8.70 2.42 -20.22
CA LYS A 270 9.47 1.61 -19.29
C LYS A 270 10.97 1.72 -19.47
N THR A 271 11.44 2.08 -20.66
CA THR A 271 12.87 2.21 -20.99
C THR A 271 13.37 3.57 -20.52
N LYS A 272 14.49 3.59 -19.80
CA LYS A 272 15.14 4.84 -19.41
C LYS A 272 15.61 5.62 -20.62
N ILE A 273 15.50 6.94 -20.59
CA ILE A 273 15.90 7.86 -21.68
C ILE A 273 17.38 7.67 -22.06
N GLN A 274 18.25 7.42 -21.06
CA GLN A 274 19.70 7.25 -21.26
C GLN A 274 20.14 5.79 -21.47
N SER A 275 19.21 4.85 -21.63
CA SER A 275 19.55 3.45 -21.82
C SER A 275 20.11 3.21 -23.23
N THR A 276 21.38 2.83 -23.32
CA THR A 276 22.01 2.37 -24.55
C THR A 276 21.65 0.94 -24.94
N LYS A 277 21.05 0.17 -24.05
CA LYS A 277 20.54 -1.16 -24.34
C LYS A 277 19.21 -1.06 -25.06
N LYS A 278 19.19 -1.37 -26.36
CA LYS A 278 17.98 -1.75 -27.06
C LYS A 278 17.44 -3.02 -26.37
N GLU A 279 16.52 -2.87 -25.42
CA GLU A 279 15.77 -3.98 -24.94
C GLU A 279 14.83 -4.45 -26.07
N PHE A 280 15.32 -5.42 -26.84
CA PHE A 280 14.54 -6.17 -27.80
C PHE A 280 13.56 -7.07 -27.03
N ASN A 281 12.46 -6.51 -26.56
CA ASN A 281 11.32 -7.30 -26.12
C ASN A 281 10.02 -6.58 -26.44
N SER A 282 9.48 -6.99 -27.54
CA SER A 282 8.23 -6.51 -28.14
C SER A 282 6.97 -6.82 -27.34
N SER A 283 7.03 -7.62 -26.30
CA SER A 283 5.90 -7.87 -25.39
C SER A 283 6.01 -7.01 -24.15
N VAL A 284 5.93 -5.67 -24.30
CA VAL A 284 5.87 -4.80 -23.14
C VAL A 284 4.48 -4.92 -22.50
N GLU A 285 4.35 -5.81 -21.55
CA GLU A 285 3.11 -6.03 -20.82
C GLU A 285 2.79 -4.90 -19.82
N TYR A 286 3.72 -3.94 -19.60
CA TYR A 286 3.53 -2.87 -18.63
C TYR A 286 4.21 -1.55 -19.02
N LYS A 287 3.73 -0.45 -18.39
CA LYS A 287 4.32 0.88 -18.41
C LYS A 287 4.50 1.39 -16.98
N TYR A 288 5.29 2.46 -16.82
CA TYR A 288 5.28 3.21 -15.57
C TYR A 288 4.21 4.29 -15.59
N SER A 289 3.69 4.61 -14.42
CA SER A 289 2.70 5.67 -14.26
C SER A 289 2.86 6.38 -12.92
N SER A 290 2.36 7.60 -12.81
CA SER A 290 2.15 8.26 -11.53
C SER A 290 0.79 8.95 -11.51
N PHE A 291 0.16 8.98 -10.34
CA PHE A 291 -1.14 9.61 -10.14
C PHE A 291 -0.98 10.82 -9.23
N ASN A 292 -1.49 11.99 -9.66
CA ASN A 292 -1.34 13.26 -8.94
C ASN A 292 0.09 13.54 -8.47
N ASN A 293 1.04 13.27 -9.35
CA ASN A 293 2.48 13.40 -9.08
C ASN A 293 3.04 12.53 -7.93
N SER A 294 2.34 11.45 -7.55
CA SER A 294 2.81 10.46 -6.57
C SER A 294 4.06 9.69 -7.08
N ASP A 295 4.54 8.73 -6.28
CA ASP A 295 5.59 7.79 -6.70
C ASP A 295 5.20 7.06 -7.98
N LEU A 296 6.21 6.62 -8.75
CA LEU A 296 5.98 5.74 -9.90
C LEU A 296 5.41 4.39 -9.45
N PHE A 297 4.55 3.84 -10.28
CA PHE A 297 4.02 2.49 -10.13
C PHE A 297 3.90 1.82 -11.51
N ILE A 298 3.80 0.51 -11.51
CA ILE A 298 3.59 -0.29 -12.72
C ILE A 298 2.10 -0.33 -13.04
N ILE A 299 1.76 -0.07 -14.31
CA ILE A 299 0.44 -0.34 -14.87
C ILE A 299 0.57 -1.47 -15.90
N GLN A 300 -0.34 -2.43 -15.83
CA GLN A 300 -0.39 -3.52 -16.81
C GLN A 300 -1.21 -3.09 -18.03
N ASN A 301 -0.69 -3.33 -19.23
CA ASN A 301 -1.34 -2.92 -20.46
C ASN A 301 -2.75 -3.52 -20.59
N ASN A 302 -2.92 -4.80 -20.29
CA ASN A 302 -4.21 -5.48 -20.37
C ASN A 302 -5.31 -4.85 -19.50
N ILE A 303 -4.95 -4.18 -18.39
CA ILE A 303 -5.88 -3.49 -17.49
C ILE A 303 -6.12 -2.05 -17.97
N PHE A 304 -5.05 -1.36 -18.40
CA PHE A 304 -5.09 0.07 -18.69
C PHE A 304 -5.34 0.39 -20.17
N ASN A 305 -5.21 -0.54 -21.10
CA ASN A 305 -5.48 -0.30 -22.54
C ASN A 305 -6.86 0.33 -22.79
N LYS A 306 -7.85 -0.04 -22.00
CA LYS A 306 -9.21 0.52 -22.08
C LYS A 306 -9.31 2.03 -21.81
N VAL A 307 -8.31 2.60 -21.11
CA VAL A 307 -8.25 4.06 -20.80
C VAL A 307 -7.11 4.77 -21.54
N LEU A 308 -6.10 4.02 -22.03
CA LEU A 308 -4.93 4.56 -22.73
C LEU A 308 -5.14 4.66 -24.25
N ILE A 309 -6.35 4.83 -24.69
CA ILE A 309 -6.74 4.88 -26.10
C ILE A 309 -6.35 6.20 -26.78
N THR A 310 -6.26 6.17 -28.10
CA THR A 310 -6.11 7.32 -29.00
C THR A 310 -7.49 7.88 -29.39
N LEU A 311 -7.53 9.04 -30.02
CA LEU A 311 -8.78 9.58 -30.58
C LEU A 311 -9.37 8.61 -31.61
N GLU A 312 -8.53 8.07 -32.48
CA GLU A 312 -8.97 7.11 -33.51
C GLU A 312 -9.59 5.86 -32.90
N GLU A 313 -8.91 5.26 -31.89
CA GLU A 313 -9.45 4.11 -31.15
C GLU A 313 -10.75 4.43 -30.42
N PHE A 314 -10.85 5.64 -29.85
CA PHE A 314 -12.10 6.12 -29.23
C PHE A 314 -13.24 6.16 -30.25
N LEU A 315 -12.99 6.70 -31.46
CA LEU A 315 -13.99 6.77 -32.52
C LEU A 315 -14.41 5.37 -32.98
N ILE A 316 -13.47 4.45 -33.18
CA ILE A 316 -13.75 3.06 -33.58
C ILE A 316 -14.60 2.34 -32.52
N LEU A 317 -14.28 2.49 -31.24
CA LEU A 317 -15.06 1.90 -30.14
C LEU A 317 -16.50 2.41 -30.10
N ASN A 318 -16.74 3.57 -30.65
CA ASN A 318 -18.06 4.21 -30.72
C ASN A 318 -18.76 4.03 -32.07
N GLY A 319 -18.26 3.10 -32.93
CA GLY A 319 -18.88 2.74 -34.20
C GLY A 319 -18.65 3.75 -35.32
N GLU A 320 -17.81 4.77 -35.08
CA GLU A 320 -17.46 5.78 -36.10
C GLU A 320 -16.31 5.28 -36.97
N LYS A 321 -16.41 5.53 -38.29
CA LYS A 321 -15.26 5.32 -39.17
C LYS A 321 -14.23 6.41 -38.95
N PRO A 322 -12.93 6.09 -38.82
CA PRO A 322 -11.90 7.12 -38.76
C PRO A 322 -12.00 8.00 -39.99
N GLN A 323 -12.33 9.25 -39.83
CA GLN A 323 -12.15 10.23 -40.88
C GLN A 323 -10.66 10.56 -40.94
N SER A 324 -10.09 10.54 -42.15
CA SER A 324 -8.71 11.01 -42.37
C SER A 324 -8.58 12.43 -41.79
N LEU A 325 -7.87 12.54 -40.69
CA LEU A 325 -7.58 13.78 -39.96
C LEU A 325 -6.67 14.70 -40.77
#